data_e6ef36a4163649ccd7025bad81abc87b
#
_entry.id   e6ef36a4163649ccd7025bad81abc87b
#
_cell.length_a   1.000
_cell.length_b   1.000
_cell.length_c   1.000
_cell.angle_alpha   90.00
_cell.angle_beta   90.00
_cell.angle_gamma   90.00
#
_symmetry.space_group_name_H-M   'P 1'
#
loop_
_entity.id
_entity.type
_entity.pdbx_description
1 polymer ?
#
loop_
_entity_poly.entity_id
_entity_poly.type
_entity_poly.pdbx_seq_one_letter_code
_entity_poly.pdbx_strand_id
1 'polypeptide(L)'
;MLGAAVTYAAQHGLTAAAFTFELPGNNSLKGGRILSLAQKHTRVAQLGIAQYWEPSFEEFRALSPEDFVRRVLVDCFHAKAVFCGDNFTFGAYAAGNVALLEQLCAPYGITVDVVPMAQYGGQTVSSTRIRAALEEGRLDDANAMLGKPYAIDWAVTHGKGIGSGKLGTPTINQNYP
;
A
#
# COMPACT_ATOMS: atom_id res chain seq x y z
N MET A 1 -1.53 10.69 2.20
CA MET A 1 -1.74 9.88 3.42
C MET A 1 -0.41 9.56 4.13
N LEU A 2 0.46 8.65 3.66
CA LEU A 2 1.71 8.33 4.39
C LEU A 2 2.58 9.57 4.67
N GLY A 3 2.76 10.47 3.70
CA GLY A 3 3.50 11.71 3.91
C GLY A 3 2.89 12.62 4.97
N ALA A 4 1.55 12.71 5.04
CA ALA A 4 0.87 13.47 6.09
C ALA A 4 1.15 12.88 7.48
N ALA A 5 1.08 11.55 7.61
CA ALA A 5 1.41 10.86 8.86
C ALA A 5 2.86 11.10 9.29
N VAL A 6 3.81 11.06 8.35
CA VAL A 6 5.24 11.34 8.63
C VAL A 6 5.44 12.79 9.08
N THR A 7 4.82 13.74 8.39
CA THR A 7 4.90 15.16 8.77
C THR A 7 4.33 15.41 10.17
N TYR A 8 3.16 14.85 10.45
CA TYR A 8 2.54 14.93 11.77
C TYR A 8 3.43 14.32 12.86
N ALA A 9 3.94 13.11 12.62
CA ALA A 9 4.82 12.44 13.57
C ALA A 9 6.07 13.27 13.90
N ALA A 10 6.72 13.86 12.89
CA ALA A 10 7.88 14.72 13.08
C ALA A 10 7.56 15.97 13.91
N GLN A 11 6.39 16.57 13.70
CA GLN A 11 5.95 17.77 14.43
C GLN A 11 5.60 17.49 15.90
N HIS A 12 5.21 16.25 16.23
CA HIS A 12 4.74 15.87 17.56
C HIS A 12 5.70 14.95 18.32
N GLY A 13 6.90 14.71 17.78
CA GLY A 13 7.88 13.80 18.41
C GLY A 13 7.41 12.34 18.46
N LEU A 14 6.60 11.94 17.48
CA LEU A 14 6.04 10.59 17.38
C LEU A 14 6.77 9.76 16.29
N THR A 15 6.53 8.47 16.29
CA THR A 15 7.01 7.55 15.27
C THR A 15 5.92 7.30 14.23
N ALA A 16 6.24 7.52 12.95
CA ALA A 16 5.32 7.19 11.88
C ALA A 16 5.33 5.69 11.61
N ALA A 17 4.15 5.09 11.63
CA ALA A 17 3.92 3.67 11.38
C ALA A 17 2.92 3.46 10.23
N ALA A 18 3.04 2.35 9.51
CA ALA A 18 2.04 1.93 8.53
C ALA A 18 1.58 0.50 8.83
N PHE A 19 0.26 0.33 8.80
CA PHE A 19 -0.43 -0.95 8.92
C PHE A 19 -1.09 -1.30 7.59
N THR A 20 -0.87 -2.49 7.10
CA THR A 20 -1.49 -3.03 5.89
C THR A 20 -1.57 -4.54 6.02
N PHE A 21 -2.28 -5.20 5.11
CA PHE A 21 -2.34 -6.65 5.11
C PHE A 21 -1.43 -7.25 4.05
N GLU A 22 -0.86 -8.41 4.36
CA GLU A 22 -0.26 -9.27 3.35
C GLU A 22 -1.34 -9.68 2.35
N LEU A 23 -1.09 -9.39 1.07
CA LEU A 23 -1.95 -9.88 0.01
C LEU A 23 -1.54 -11.33 -0.28
N PRO A 24 -2.48 -12.29 -0.25
CA PRO A 24 -2.19 -13.64 -0.70
C PRO A 24 -1.62 -13.57 -2.12
N GLY A 25 -0.65 -14.45 -2.41
CA GLY A 25 0.08 -14.49 -3.68
C GLY A 25 -0.81 -14.41 -4.91
N ASN A 26 -0.49 -15.08 -6.01
CA ASN A 26 -1.13 -15.00 -7.33
C ASN A 26 -2.67 -15.17 -7.40
N ASN A 27 -3.36 -15.39 -6.29
CA ASN A 27 -4.81 -15.58 -6.19
C ASN A 27 -5.57 -14.35 -5.65
N SER A 28 -5.02 -13.15 -5.71
CA SER A 28 -5.80 -12.00 -5.27
C SER A 28 -6.98 -11.78 -6.23
N LEU A 29 -8.18 -11.80 -5.71
CA LEU A 29 -9.43 -11.43 -6.40
C LEU A 29 -9.38 -10.03 -7.06
N LYS A 30 -8.31 -9.28 -6.83
CA LYS A 30 -8.11 -7.89 -7.29
C LYS A 30 -7.01 -7.75 -8.36
N GLY A 31 -6.53 -8.84 -8.96
CA GLY A 31 -5.44 -8.80 -9.95
C GLY A 31 -4.03 -8.81 -9.34
N GLY A 32 -3.01 -8.87 -10.18
CA GLY A 32 -1.60 -8.96 -9.78
C GLY A 32 -1.08 -7.78 -8.95
N ARG A 33 0.07 -7.96 -8.32
CA ARG A 33 0.76 -6.89 -7.59
C ARG A 33 1.31 -5.84 -8.57
N ILE A 34 1.09 -4.58 -8.29
CA ILE A 34 1.67 -3.48 -9.08
C ILE A 34 3.15 -3.29 -8.72
N LEU A 35 3.50 -3.50 -7.47
CA LEU A 35 4.86 -3.41 -6.94
C LEU A 35 5.23 -4.74 -6.30
N SER A 36 6.50 -5.14 -6.42
CA SER A 36 7.02 -6.25 -5.60
C SER A 36 6.99 -5.87 -4.11
N LEU A 37 7.10 -6.87 -3.22
CA LEU A 37 7.21 -6.61 -1.78
C LEU A 37 8.43 -5.75 -1.47
N ALA A 38 9.56 -6.04 -2.11
CA ALA A 38 10.79 -5.27 -1.94
C ALA A 38 10.62 -3.81 -2.35
N GLN A 39 9.98 -3.55 -3.50
CA GLN A 39 9.66 -2.20 -3.95
C GLN A 39 8.71 -1.48 -2.99
N LYS A 40 7.68 -2.17 -2.49
CA LYS A 40 6.72 -1.63 -1.53
C LYS A 40 7.41 -1.21 -0.23
N HIS A 41 8.21 -2.11 0.36
CA HIS A 41 8.97 -1.84 1.58
C HIS A 41 9.95 -0.68 1.40
N THR A 42 10.73 -0.69 0.33
CA THR A 42 11.67 0.39 0.01
C THR A 42 10.95 1.74 -0.09
N ARG A 43 9.80 1.80 -0.78
CA ARG A 43 9.04 3.04 -0.90
C ARG A 43 8.50 3.55 0.42
N VAL A 44 7.93 2.66 1.22
CA VAL A 44 7.38 3.03 2.54
C VAL A 44 8.49 3.59 3.43
N ALA A 45 9.66 2.94 3.45
CA ALA A 45 10.83 3.42 4.19
C ALA A 45 11.34 4.77 3.69
N GLN A 46 11.44 4.96 2.36
CA GLN A 46 11.86 6.23 1.74
C GLN A 46 10.92 7.40 2.06
N LEU A 47 9.64 7.13 2.34
CA LEU A 47 8.68 8.13 2.78
C LEU A 47 8.85 8.52 4.26
N GLY A 48 9.72 7.86 5.01
CA GLY A 48 9.96 8.13 6.43
C GLY A 48 9.10 7.31 7.39
N ILE A 49 8.45 6.25 6.92
CA ILE A 49 7.75 5.31 7.79
C ILE A 49 8.79 4.45 8.51
N ALA A 50 8.86 4.58 9.81
CA ALA A 50 9.84 3.88 10.66
C ALA A 50 9.38 2.48 11.10
N GLN A 51 8.07 2.26 11.19
CA GLN A 51 7.48 0.98 11.54
C GLN A 51 6.49 0.55 10.45
N TYR A 52 6.66 -0.67 9.95
CA TYR A 52 5.79 -1.24 8.94
C TYR A 52 5.31 -2.62 9.37
N TRP A 53 4.01 -2.78 9.53
CA TRP A 53 3.41 -4.04 9.93
C TRP A 53 2.44 -4.54 8.86
N GLU A 54 2.70 -5.74 8.37
CA GLU A 54 1.96 -6.40 7.28
C GLU A 54 1.55 -7.82 7.69
N PRO A 55 0.60 -7.97 8.63
CA PRO A 55 0.14 -9.28 9.08
C PRO A 55 -0.75 -9.95 8.05
N SER A 56 -0.98 -11.26 8.24
CA SER A 56 -1.98 -12.00 7.48
C SER A 56 -3.38 -11.43 7.72
N PHE A 57 -4.16 -11.24 6.66
CA PHE A 57 -5.53 -10.77 6.76
C PHE A 57 -6.42 -11.74 7.58
N GLU A 58 -6.15 -13.03 7.51
CA GLU A 58 -6.91 -14.07 8.23
C GLU A 58 -6.94 -13.85 9.74
N GLU A 59 -5.88 -13.29 10.33
CA GLU A 59 -5.79 -12.99 11.75
C GLU A 59 -6.75 -11.86 12.18
N PHE A 60 -7.13 -11.00 11.24
CA PHE A 60 -7.89 -9.77 11.50
C PHE A 60 -9.29 -9.78 10.93
N ARG A 61 -9.61 -10.70 10.00
CA ARG A 61 -10.87 -10.70 9.25
C ARG A 61 -12.12 -10.80 10.14
N ALA A 62 -11.98 -11.38 11.32
CA ALA A 62 -13.09 -11.59 12.27
C ALA A 62 -13.17 -10.50 13.35
N LEU A 63 -12.24 -9.55 13.39
CA LEU A 63 -12.26 -8.50 14.41
C LEU A 63 -13.43 -7.55 14.19
N SER A 64 -14.19 -7.27 15.24
CA SER A 64 -15.16 -6.18 15.21
C SER A 64 -14.45 -4.84 15.03
N PRO A 65 -15.14 -3.76 14.60
CA PRO A 65 -14.56 -2.42 14.57
C PRO A 65 -13.95 -1.99 15.91
N GLU A 66 -14.62 -2.28 17.01
CA GLU A 66 -14.18 -1.98 18.39
C GLU A 66 -12.89 -2.72 18.73
N ASP A 67 -12.85 -4.03 18.42
CA ASP A 67 -11.66 -4.85 18.67
C ASP A 67 -10.48 -4.41 17.79
N PHE A 68 -10.73 -4.01 16.56
CA PHE A 68 -9.68 -3.46 15.70
C PHE A 68 -9.08 -2.20 16.31
N VAL A 69 -9.89 -1.23 16.72
CA VAL A 69 -9.39 0.01 17.35
C VAL A 69 -8.63 -0.33 18.62
N ARG A 70 -9.19 -1.12 19.52
CA ARG A 70 -8.56 -1.46 20.79
C ARG A 70 -7.25 -2.23 20.59
N ARG A 71 -7.30 -3.37 19.89
CA ARG A 71 -6.16 -4.30 19.80
C ARG A 71 -5.06 -3.80 18.88
N VAL A 72 -5.42 -3.13 17.77
CA VAL A 72 -4.46 -2.68 16.78
C VAL A 72 -3.99 -1.26 17.11
N LEU A 73 -4.89 -0.29 17.19
CA LEU A 73 -4.49 1.11 17.33
C LEU A 73 -4.03 1.44 18.75
N VAL A 74 -4.73 0.94 19.77
CA VAL A 74 -4.42 1.26 21.18
C VAL A 74 -3.32 0.35 21.70
N ASP A 75 -3.55 -0.97 21.72
CA ASP A 75 -2.68 -1.91 22.43
C ASP A 75 -1.37 -2.18 21.67
N CYS A 76 -1.41 -2.27 20.34
CA CYS A 76 -0.24 -2.59 19.54
C CYS A 76 0.54 -1.34 19.12
N PHE A 77 -0.13 -0.36 18.49
CA PHE A 77 0.55 0.84 17.98
C PHE A 77 0.68 1.96 18.99
N HIS A 78 -0.06 1.93 20.10
CA HIS A 78 -0.17 3.08 21.03
C HIS A 78 -0.44 4.39 20.31
N ALA A 79 -1.29 4.32 19.30
CA ALA A 79 -1.52 5.40 18.34
C ALA A 79 -1.97 6.69 19.03
N LYS A 80 -1.48 7.81 18.53
CA LYS A 80 -1.93 9.16 18.92
C LYS A 80 -2.71 9.82 17.80
N ALA A 81 -2.44 9.42 16.56
CA ALA A 81 -3.17 9.88 15.39
C ALA A 81 -3.27 8.74 14.36
N VAL A 82 -4.35 8.70 13.60
CA VAL A 82 -4.60 7.77 12.51
C VAL A 82 -4.87 8.57 11.25
N PHE A 83 -4.22 8.20 10.15
CA PHE A 83 -4.39 8.79 8.82
C PHE A 83 -5.02 7.76 7.88
N CYS A 84 -6.19 8.06 7.36
CA CYS A 84 -6.88 7.17 6.43
C CYS A 84 -7.45 7.93 5.23
N GLY A 85 -7.85 7.21 4.19
CA GLY A 85 -8.61 7.79 3.08
C GLY A 85 -10.09 7.97 3.45
N ASP A 86 -10.78 8.81 2.69
CA ASP A 86 -12.22 9.07 2.85
C ASP A 86 -13.10 7.83 2.61
N ASN A 87 -12.56 6.84 1.90
CA ASN A 87 -13.22 5.57 1.60
C ASN A 87 -12.75 4.41 2.51
N PHE A 88 -12.10 4.72 3.63
CA PHE A 88 -11.56 3.70 4.52
C PHE A 88 -12.67 2.89 5.19
N THR A 89 -12.52 1.57 5.14
CA THR A 89 -13.38 0.62 5.86
C THR A 89 -12.52 -0.36 6.65
N PHE A 90 -13.04 -0.83 7.78
CA PHE A 90 -12.34 -1.74 8.67
C PHE A 90 -13.30 -2.63 9.47
N GLY A 91 -12.72 -3.58 10.19
CA GLY A 91 -13.50 -4.56 10.95
C GLY A 91 -14.14 -5.65 10.07
N ALA A 92 -14.72 -6.65 10.71
CA ALA A 92 -15.36 -7.76 10.02
C ALA A 92 -16.43 -7.26 9.05
N TYR A 93 -16.44 -7.83 7.85
CA TYR A 93 -17.36 -7.46 6.76
C TYR A 93 -17.35 -5.98 6.37
N ALA A 94 -16.23 -5.26 6.63
CA ALA A 94 -16.12 -3.82 6.41
C ALA A 94 -17.20 -3.00 7.14
N ALA A 95 -17.59 -3.44 8.33
CA ALA A 95 -18.66 -2.81 9.11
C ALA A 95 -18.27 -1.43 9.64
N GLY A 96 -16.97 -1.14 9.81
CA GLY A 96 -16.45 0.17 10.21
C GLY A 96 -16.22 1.09 9.01
N ASN A 97 -16.53 2.36 9.19
CA ASN A 97 -16.23 3.45 8.27
C ASN A 97 -15.49 4.58 9.02
N VAL A 98 -15.15 5.65 8.34
CA VAL A 98 -14.43 6.80 8.93
C VAL A 98 -15.16 7.39 10.13
N ALA A 99 -16.47 7.61 10.04
CA ALA A 99 -17.24 8.19 11.14
C ALA A 99 -17.24 7.28 12.38
N LEU A 100 -17.36 5.96 12.20
CA LEU A 100 -17.24 5.02 13.31
C LEU A 100 -15.81 4.97 13.86
N LEU A 101 -14.78 5.11 13.01
CA LEU A 101 -13.39 5.18 13.46
C LEU A 101 -13.17 6.38 14.37
N GLU A 102 -13.66 7.56 14.00
CA GLU A 102 -13.61 8.77 14.82
C GLU A 102 -14.27 8.57 16.19
N GLN A 103 -15.48 8.00 16.20
CA GLN A 103 -16.21 7.70 17.42
C GLN A 103 -15.47 6.75 18.35
N LEU A 104 -14.90 5.67 17.79
CA LEU A 104 -14.20 4.65 18.58
C LEU A 104 -12.79 5.12 19.03
N CYS A 105 -12.16 6.01 18.30
CA CYS A 105 -10.84 6.57 18.64
C CYS A 105 -10.94 7.68 19.72
N ALA A 106 -12.04 8.44 19.76
CA ALA A 106 -12.22 9.57 20.66
C ALA A 106 -11.99 9.27 22.15
N PRO A 107 -12.52 8.16 22.73
CA PRO A 107 -12.30 7.81 24.13
C PRO A 107 -10.83 7.56 24.49
N TYR A 108 -9.99 7.22 23.51
CA TYR A 108 -8.56 6.96 23.68
C TYR A 108 -7.68 8.18 23.39
N GLY A 109 -8.28 9.33 23.04
CA GLY A 109 -7.55 10.55 22.67
C GLY A 109 -6.77 10.39 21.36
N ILE A 110 -7.21 9.48 20.48
CA ILE A 110 -6.60 9.27 19.17
C ILE A 110 -7.29 10.18 18.15
N THR A 111 -6.54 11.06 17.49
CA THR A 111 -7.08 11.88 16.40
C THR A 111 -7.18 11.08 15.11
N VAL A 112 -8.23 11.31 14.32
CA VAL A 112 -8.40 10.72 12.99
C VAL A 112 -8.31 11.82 11.95
N ASP A 113 -7.36 11.68 11.02
CA ASP A 113 -7.15 12.63 9.92
C ASP A 113 -7.52 11.96 8.60
N VAL A 114 -8.51 12.51 7.92
CA VAL A 114 -9.05 11.97 6.67
C VAL A 114 -8.39 12.66 5.49
N VAL A 115 -7.55 11.92 4.78
CA VAL A 115 -6.81 12.45 3.64
C VAL A 115 -7.60 12.18 2.35
N PRO A 116 -7.94 13.23 1.59
CA PRO A 116 -8.64 13.07 0.32
C PRO A 116 -7.89 12.15 -0.64
N MET A 117 -8.63 11.36 -1.39
CA MET A 117 -8.04 10.48 -2.41
C MET A 117 -7.42 11.30 -3.54
N ALA A 118 -6.20 10.93 -3.94
CA ALA A 118 -5.53 11.54 -5.08
C ALA A 118 -6.35 11.34 -6.37
N GLN A 119 -6.31 12.36 -7.25
CA GLN A 119 -7.03 12.32 -8.52
C GLN A 119 -6.08 12.45 -9.70
N TYR A 120 -6.42 11.80 -10.80
CA TYR A 120 -5.77 11.91 -12.10
C TYR A 120 -6.82 11.87 -13.21
N GLY A 121 -6.81 12.89 -14.09
CA GLY A 121 -7.81 13.03 -15.15
C GLY A 121 -9.24 13.15 -14.62
N GLY A 122 -9.45 13.84 -13.47
CA GLY A 122 -10.77 14.02 -12.86
C GLY A 122 -11.36 12.78 -12.18
N GLN A 123 -10.59 11.72 -12.05
CA GLN A 123 -11.02 10.46 -11.42
C GLN A 123 -10.04 10.04 -10.31
N THR A 124 -10.56 9.39 -9.27
CA THR A 124 -9.77 8.87 -8.16
C THR A 124 -8.70 7.89 -8.63
N VAL A 125 -7.47 8.08 -8.16
CA VAL A 125 -6.37 7.13 -8.35
C VAL A 125 -6.64 5.86 -7.54
N SER A 126 -6.58 4.71 -8.21
CA SER A 126 -6.76 3.41 -7.56
C SER A 126 -5.86 2.34 -8.17
N SER A 127 -5.58 1.29 -7.41
CA SER A 127 -4.81 0.14 -7.91
C SER A 127 -5.48 -0.51 -9.14
N THR A 128 -6.81 -0.52 -9.21
CA THR A 128 -7.56 -1.06 -10.36
C THR A 128 -7.26 -0.24 -11.63
N ARG A 129 -7.32 1.10 -11.53
CA ARG A 129 -7.00 1.97 -12.67
C ARG A 129 -5.55 1.86 -13.12
N ILE A 130 -4.62 1.75 -12.16
CA ILE A 130 -3.20 1.59 -12.48
C ILE A 130 -2.98 0.27 -13.22
N ARG A 131 -3.59 -0.85 -12.77
CA ARG A 131 -3.47 -2.13 -13.46
C ARG A 131 -4.04 -2.07 -14.87
N ALA A 132 -5.23 -1.52 -15.03
CA ALA A 132 -5.82 -1.34 -16.36
C ALA A 132 -4.92 -0.52 -17.30
N ALA A 133 -4.33 0.56 -16.80
CA ALA A 133 -3.39 1.36 -17.59
C ALA A 133 -2.13 0.57 -18.00
N LEU A 134 -1.59 -0.27 -17.10
CA LEU A 134 -0.44 -1.13 -17.39
C LEU A 134 -0.79 -2.23 -18.40
N GLU A 135 -1.95 -2.89 -18.26
CA GLU A 135 -2.43 -3.95 -19.15
C GLU A 135 -2.71 -3.42 -20.56
N GLU A 136 -3.19 -2.19 -20.67
CA GLU A 136 -3.45 -1.50 -21.95
C GLU A 136 -2.21 -0.82 -22.53
N GLY A 137 -1.05 -0.89 -21.87
CA GLY A 137 0.19 -0.26 -22.32
C GLY A 137 0.22 1.27 -22.16
N ARG A 138 -0.73 1.87 -21.43
CA ARG A 138 -0.77 3.31 -21.14
C ARG A 138 0.18 3.68 -20.00
N LEU A 139 1.49 3.58 -20.28
CA LEU A 139 2.55 3.75 -19.26
C LEU A 139 2.60 5.16 -18.69
N ASP A 140 2.32 6.18 -19.48
CA ASP A 140 2.33 7.57 -19.01
C ASP A 140 1.23 7.80 -17.96
N ASP A 141 0.03 7.27 -18.19
CA ASP A 141 -1.06 7.31 -17.21
C ASP A 141 -0.71 6.54 -15.94
N ALA A 142 -0.16 5.33 -16.09
CA ALA A 142 0.26 4.53 -14.95
C ALA A 142 1.34 5.25 -14.13
N ASN A 143 2.34 5.83 -14.78
CA ASN A 143 3.42 6.59 -14.15
C ASN A 143 2.90 7.83 -13.43
N ALA A 144 1.99 8.57 -14.05
CA ALA A 144 1.35 9.73 -13.43
C ALA A 144 0.56 9.34 -12.16
N MET A 145 -0.22 8.27 -12.21
CA MET A 145 -0.96 7.75 -11.06
C MET A 145 -0.04 7.18 -9.96
N LEU A 146 1.09 6.57 -10.34
CA LEU A 146 2.09 6.06 -9.40
C LEU A 146 2.97 7.16 -8.79
N GLY A 147 3.02 8.34 -9.42
CA GLY A 147 3.91 9.43 -9.07
C GLY A 147 5.39 9.14 -9.35
N LYS A 148 5.68 8.12 -10.16
CA LYS A 148 7.02 7.73 -10.61
C LYS A 148 6.94 6.75 -11.79
N PRO A 149 8.04 6.54 -12.53
CA PRO A 149 8.11 5.47 -13.52
C PRO A 149 7.80 4.09 -12.93
N TYR A 150 6.98 3.33 -13.63
CA TYR A 150 6.77 1.91 -13.32
C TYR A 150 8.07 1.15 -13.58
N ALA A 151 8.44 0.28 -12.67
CA ALA A 151 9.66 -0.49 -12.76
C ALA A 151 9.41 -1.95 -12.37
N ILE A 152 10.16 -2.84 -13.02
CA ILE A 152 10.17 -4.28 -12.75
C ILE A 152 11.52 -4.60 -12.11
N ASP A 153 11.51 -5.32 -11.00
CA ASP A 153 12.69 -5.73 -10.23
C ASP A 153 12.87 -7.27 -10.20
N TRP A 154 12.51 -7.94 -11.28
CA TRP A 154 12.62 -9.38 -11.35
C TRP A 154 14.08 -9.83 -11.49
N ALA A 155 14.38 -11.00 -10.92
CA ALA A 155 15.71 -11.57 -11.02
C ALA A 155 16.08 -11.87 -12.49
N VAL A 156 17.27 -11.44 -12.87
CA VAL A 156 17.84 -11.76 -14.18
C VAL A 156 18.26 -13.23 -14.18
N THR A 157 17.85 -13.97 -15.18
CA THR A 157 18.22 -15.38 -15.37
C THR A 157 19.00 -15.59 -16.64
N HIS A 158 19.89 -16.59 -16.63
CA HIS A 158 20.65 -16.95 -17.81
C HIS A 158 19.74 -17.58 -18.89
N GLY A 159 19.75 -17.02 -20.08
CA GLY A 159 19.01 -17.54 -21.21
C GLY A 159 19.84 -18.49 -22.10
N LYS A 160 19.30 -18.87 -23.24
CA LYS A 160 19.97 -19.76 -24.21
C LYS A 160 21.20 -19.12 -24.90
N GLY A 161 21.54 -17.88 -24.61
CA GLY A 161 22.69 -17.17 -25.20
C GLY A 161 22.58 -16.84 -26.71
N ILE A 162 21.39 -17.03 -27.29
CA ILE A 162 21.16 -16.84 -28.73
C ILE A 162 21.32 -15.37 -29.14
N GLY A 163 20.89 -14.46 -28.30
CA GLY A 163 20.94 -13.02 -28.58
C GLY A 163 22.37 -12.53 -28.79
N SER A 164 23.26 -12.76 -27.85
CA SER A 164 24.67 -12.35 -27.93
C SER A 164 25.48 -13.20 -28.91
N GLY A 165 25.21 -14.55 -28.95
CA GLY A 165 26.01 -15.46 -29.75
C GLY A 165 25.65 -15.51 -31.24
N LYS A 166 24.38 -15.37 -31.60
CA LYS A 166 23.92 -15.50 -33.00
C LYS A 166 23.39 -14.22 -33.62
N LEU A 167 22.82 -13.33 -32.81
CA LEU A 167 22.18 -12.10 -33.29
C LEU A 167 22.98 -10.82 -33.00
N GLY A 168 24.11 -10.95 -32.27
CA GLY A 168 24.92 -9.79 -31.88
C GLY A 168 24.23 -8.79 -30.94
N THR A 169 23.03 -9.12 -30.45
CA THR A 169 22.24 -8.26 -29.57
C THR A 169 22.06 -8.95 -28.21
N PRO A 170 22.71 -8.48 -27.15
CA PRO A 170 22.51 -9.04 -25.81
C PRO A 170 21.08 -8.84 -25.34
N THR A 171 20.49 -9.90 -24.81
CA THR A 171 19.13 -9.88 -24.23
C THR A 171 19.16 -10.22 -22.74
N ILE A 172 18.24 -9.65 -21.99
CA ILE A 172 18.04 -9.94 -20.57
C ILE A 172 16.80 -10.82 -20.45
N ASN A 173 16.94 -11.96 -19.78
CA ASN A 173 15.80 -12.80 -19.40
C ASN A 173 15.47 -12.55 -17.93
N GLN A 174 14.21 -12.37 -17.64
CA GLN A 174 13.72 -12.22 -16.28
C GLN A 174 12.61 -13.22 -16.02
N ASN A 175 12.61 -13.85 -14.85
CA ASN A 175 11.51 -14.72 -14.45
C ASN A 175 10.40 -13.87 -13.87
N TYR A 176 9.21 -14.06 -14.42
CA TYR A 176 7.97 -13.56 -13.79
C TYR A 176 7.73 -14.39 -12.52
N PRO A 177 7.55 -13.73 -11.33
CA PRO A 177 7.29 -14.42 -10.06
C PRO A 177 5.91 -15.03 -9.97
#